data_387302944ac2614f6e1e8b9131e3dd89
#
_entry.id   387302944ac2614f6e1e8b9131e3dd89
#
_cell.length_a   1.000
_cell.length_b   1.000
_cell.length_c   1.000
_cell.angle_alpha   90.00
_cell.angle_beta   90.00
_cell.angle_gamma   90.00
#
_symmetry.space_group_name_H-M   'P 1'
#
loop_
_entity.id
_entity.type
_entity.pdbx_description
1 polymer ?
#
loop_
_entity_poly.entity_id
_entity_poly.type
_entity_poly.pdbx_seq_one_letter_code
_entity_poly.pdbx_strand_id
1 'polypeptide(L)'
;MERANELLKAINKYFSSDDGTNMRYYGTGSAAKAFADIFQTGEKLIGDAPDMLICKNDEALIIEHFEFDSYRVTQKGSQNRREQSRIDRLEEKLVPTESGICFHDKIHGHSSYENYIRNLCRNFEEHFRRIDTYKENLRDYGLIDDTKTVKVLFFIEDTSPLGSMVVDQSKDPPSVQPISLGQCQEFLTLLNSSPGVDYVLACSMAGSIKVVWFIDRNEVGEYLKESIDYSKMQFIDYEPQVLGFQLLIPNELDTEEMEST
;
A
#
# COMPACT_ATOMS: atom_id res chain seq x y z
N MET A 1 -3.18 -18.64 3.56
CA MET A 1 -3.39 -17.98 4.87
C MET A 1 -2.45 -16.79 5.11
N GLU A 2 -1.19 -16.82 4.68
CA GLU A 2 -0.23 -15.72 4.93
C GLU A 2 -0.61 -14.43 4.17
N ARG A 3 -0.94 -14.52 2.88
CA ARG A 3 -1.35 -13.37 2.04
C ARG A 3 -2.66 -12.73 2.46
N ALA A 4 -3.62 -13.53 2.85
CA ALA A 4 -4.90 -13.04 3.37
C ALA A 4 -4.72 -12.16 4.62
N ASN A 5 -3.74 -12.49 5.46
CA ASN A 5 -3.37 -11.66 6.61
C ASN A 5 -2.70 -10.35 6.19
N GLU A 6 -1.98 -10.31 5.07
CA GLU A 6 -1.36 -9.08 4.54
C GLU A 6 -2.43 -8.10 4.06
N LEU A 7 -3.41 -8.55 3.27
CA LEU A 7 -4.53 -7.70 2.85
C LEU A 7 -5.31 -7.14 4.05
N LEU A 8 -5.64 -7.97 5.05
CA LEU A 8 -6.35 -7.50 6.24
C LEU A 8 -5.52 -6.51 7.06
N LYS A 9 -4.20 -6.71 7.16
CA LYS A 9 -3.29 -5.74 7.80
C LYS A 9 -3.29 -4.42 7.04
N ALA A 10 -3.21 -4.46 5.70
CA ALA A 10 -3.25 -3.26 4.86
C ALA A 10 -4.60 -2.52 5.00
N ILE A 11 -5.72 -3.25 4.96
CA ILE A 11 -7.04 -2.65 5.21
C ILE A 11 -7.08 -1.98 6.58
N ASN A 12 -6.64 -2.66 7.63
CA ASN A 12 -6.61 -2.09 8.97
C ASN A 12 -5.69 -0.87 9.06
N LYS A 13 -4.51 -0.92 8.45
CA LYS A 13 -3.56 0.19 8.42
C LYS A 13 -4.17 1.47 7.84
N TYR A 14 -4.92 1.36 6.74
CA TYR A 14 -5.47 2.53 6.06
C TYR A 14 -6.86 2.95 6.54
N PHE A 15 -7.67 2.04 7.05
CA PHE A 15 -9.08 2.30 7.35
C PHE A 15 -9.46 2.22 8.84
N SER A 16 -8.53 1.84 9.73
CA SER A 16 -8.79 1.95 11.17
C SER A 16 -8.69 3.42 11.61
N SER A 17 -9.64 3.87 12.42
CA SER A 17 -9.73 5.25 12.93
C SER A 17 -8.88 5.50 14.18
N ASP A 18 -8.21 4.50 14.71
CA ASP A 18 -7.69 4.51 16.09
C ASP A 18 -6.27 5.08 16.28
N ASP A 19 -5.56 5.41 15.20
CA ASP A 19 -4.13 5.76 15.28
C ASP A 19 -3.82 7.27 15.25
N GLY A 20 -4.84 8.13 15.24
CA GLY A 20 -4.66 9.59 15.21
C GLY A 20 -4.05 10.14 13.89
N THR A 21 -3.83 9.29 12.90
CA THR A 21 -3.31 9.73 11.59
C THR A 21 -4.43 10.35 10.76
N ASN A 22 -4.11 11.45 10.06
CA ASN A 22 -5.05 12.07 9.13
C ASN A 22 -5.14 11.23 7.85
N MET A 23 -6.38 10.94 7.42
CA MET A 23 -6.62 10.30 6.13
C MET A 23 -7.12 11.34 5.12
N ARG A 24 -6.50 11.35 3.94
CA ARG A 24 -6.98 12.08 2.76
C ARG A 24 -7.51 11.10 1.75
N TYR A 25 -8.78 11.21 1.48
CA TYR A 25 -9.47 10.35 0.52
C TYR A 25 -9.77 11.13 -0.76
N TYR A 26 -9.42 10.52 -1.89
CA TYR A 26 -9.67 11.04 -3.23
C TYR A 26 -10.41 10.00 -4.06
N GLY A 27 -11.25 10.44 -4.98
CA GLY A 27 -11.97 9.57 -5.91
C GLY A 27 -13.43 9.93 -6.04
N THR A 28 -14.13 9.22 -6.91
CA THR A 28 -15.50 9.55 -7.24
C THR A 28 -16.51 8.95 -6.27
N GLY A 29 -17.51 9.74 -5.94
CA GLY A 29 -18.40 9.45 -4.84
C GLY A 29 -19.35 8.26 -5.03
N SER A 30 -19.74 7.89 -6.27
CA SER A 30 -20.73 6.83 -6.53
C SER A 30 -20.12 5.43 -6.47
N ALA A 31 -19.00 5.21 -7.15
CA ALA A 31 -18.31 3.92 -7.19
C ALA A 31 -17.67 3.59 -5.82
N ALA A 32 -17.10 4.60 -5.15
CA ALA A 32 -16.58 4.44 -3.80
C ALA A 32 -17.68 4.04 -2.78
N LYS A 33 -18.90 4.58 -2.92
CA LYS A 33 -20.04 4.19 -2.07
C LYS A 33 -20.49 2.75 -2.36
N ALA A 34 -20.58 2.36 -3.64
CA ALA A 34 -20.92 1.00 -4.03
C ALA A 34 -19.90 -0.01 -3.48
N PHE A 35 -18.60 0.31 -3.62
CA PHE A 35 -17.53 -0.49 -3.04
C PHE A 35 -17.67 -0.60 -1.51
N ALA A 36 -17.85 0.51 -0.81
CA ALA A 36 -18.00 0.53 0.64
C ALA A 36 -19.20 -0.30 1.11
N ASP A 37 -20.33 -0.24 0.38
CA ASP A 37 -21.51 -1.03 0.68
C ASP A 37 -21.27 -2.54 0.48
N ILE A 38 -20.67 -2.95 -0.64
CA ILE A 38 -20.31 -4.35 -0.88
C ILE A 38 -19.31 -4.81 0.18
N PHE A 39 -18.28 -4.01 0.48
CA PHE A 39 -17.26 -4.36 1.45
C PHE A 39 -17.79 -4.50 2.88
N GLN A 40 -18.73 -3.65 3.30
CA GLN A 40 -19.31 -3.70 4.65
C GLN A 40 -20.34 -4.80 4.82
N THR A 41 -21.14 -5.08 3.80
CA THR A 41 -22.33 -5.94 3.94
C THR A 41 -22.22 -7.27 3.21
N GLY A 42 -21.22 -7.44 2.31
CA GLY A 42 -21.01 -8.68 1.57
C GLY A 42 -20.36 -9.79 2.39
N GLU A 43 -20.63 -11.03 2.01
CA GLU A 43 -19.95 -12.20 2.55
C GLU A 43 -18.51 -12.26 2.03
N LYS A 44 -17.54 -12.33 2.94
CA LYS A 44 -16.12 -12.32 2.63
C LYS A 44 -15.53 -13.70 2.70
N LEU A 45 -14.94 -14.14 1.60
CA LEU A 45 -14.12 -15.34 1.50
C LEU A 45 -12.66 -14.92 1.29
N ILE A 46 -11.82 -15.26 2.24
CA ILE A 46 -10.40 -14.92 2.23
C ILE A 46 -9.62 -16.13 1.73
N GLY A 47 -8.75 -15.92 0.74
CA GLY A 47 -7.99 -16.98 0.08
C GLY A 47 -6.54 -16.60 -0.23
N ASP A 48 -5.85 -17.46 -0.94
CA ASP A 48 -4.50 -17.18 -1.45
C ASP A 48 -4.53 -16.79 -2.93
N ALA A 49 -5.67 -17.04 -3.62
CA ALA A 49 -5.86 -16.70 -5.03
C ALA A 49 -7.35 -16.75 -5.40
N PRO A 50 -8.06 -15.64 -5.49
CA PRO A 50 -7.65 -14.27 -5.13
C PRO A 50 -7.45 -14.07 -3.62
N ASP A 51 -6.85 -12.94 -3.23
CA ASP A 51 -6.64 -12.60 -1.81
C ASP A 51 -7.96 -12.48 -1.05
N MET A 52 -9.00 -11.96 -1.71
CA MET A 52 -10.36 -11.92 -1.16
C MET A 52 -11.42 -11.96 -2.27
N LEU A 53 -12.50 -12.69 -2.02
CA LEU A 53 -13.76 -12.62 -2.76
C LEU A 53 -14.84 -12.09 -1.83
N ILE A 54 -15.62 -11.11 -2.28
CA ILE A 54 -16.79 -10.62 -1.57
C ILE A 54 -18.03 -10.84 -2.42
N CYS A 55 -19.00 -11.55 -1.88
CA CYS A 55 -20.28 -11.84 -2.56
C CYS A 55 -21.42 -11.08 -1.87
N LYS A 56 -22.25 -10.40 -2.67
CA LYS A 56 -23.47 -9.77 -2.21
C LYS A 56 -24.54 -9.84 -3.30
N ASN A 57 -25.63 -10.56 -3.06
CA ASN A 57 -26.68 -10.78 -4.05
C ASN A 57 -26.11 -11.32 -5.39
N ASP A 58 -26.39 -10.58 -6.47
CA ASP A 58 -25.93 -10.92 -7.83
C ASP A 58 -24.58 -10.29 -8.18
N GLU A 59 -23.85 -9.74 -7.20
CA GLU A 59 -22.55 -9.12 -7.37
C GLU A 59 -21.45 -9.92 -6.67
N ALA A 60 -20.30 -10.01 -7.30
CA ALA A 60 -19.10 -10.58 -6.74
C ALA A 60 -17.92 -9.62 -6.98
N LEU A 61 -17.13 -9.34 -5.96
CA LEU A 61 -15.96 -8.49 -6.02
C LEU A 61 -14.71 -9.31 -5.70
N ILE A 62 -13.86 -9.46 -6.69
CA ILE A 62 -12.52 -10.04 -6.55
C ILE A 62 -11.58 -8.93 -6.10
N ILE A 63 -10.84 -9.15 -5.02
CA ILE A 63 -9.82 -8.21 -4.53
C ILE A 63 -8.46 -8.89 -4.62
N GLU A 64 -7.54 -8.23 -5.29
CA GLU A 64 -6.11 -8.57 -5.35
C GLU A 64 -5.30 -7.46 -4.70
N HIS A 65 -4.41 -7.83 -3.80
CA HIS A 65 -3.52 -6.92 -3.08
C HIS A 65 -2.08 -7.12 -3.54
N PHE A 66 -1.40 -6.01 -3.78
CA PHE A 66 0.05 -6.04 -3.95
C PHE A 66 0.69 -4.74 -3.47
N GLU A 67 1.92 -4.89 -3.04
CA GLU A 67 2.78 -3.80 -2.60
C GLU A 67 3.85 -3.53 -3.65
N PHE A 68 4.25 -2.27 -3.74
CA PHE A 68 5.44 -1.88 -4.50
C PHE A 68 6.16 -0.73 -3.79
N ASP A 69 7.41 -0.51 -4.16
CA ASP A 69 8.21 0.61 -3.69
C ASP A 69 9.05 1.21 -4.83
N SER A 70 9.67 2.36 -4.55
CA SER A 70 10.52 3.10 -5.49
C SER A 70 11.97 2.61 -5.58
N TYR A 71 12.30 1.53 -4.89
CA TYR A 71 13.67 1.01 -4.85
C TYR A 71 13.93 0.00 -5.96
N ARG A 72 15.23 -0.21 -6.24
CA ARG A 72 15.64 -1.21 -7.22
C ARG A 72 15.27 -2.61 -6.75
N VAL A 73 14.54 -3.33 -7.58
CA VAL A 73 14.27 -4.75 -7.38
C VAL A 73 15.37 -5.58 -8.02
N THR A 74 15.89 -6.55 -7.27
CA THR A 74 16.89 -7.53 -7.71
C THR A 74 16.29 -8.93 -7.66
N GLN A 75 17.03 -9.95 -8.11
CA GLN A 75 16.61 -11.37 -7.97
C GLN A 75 16.35 -11.78 -6.50
N LYS A 76 16.87 -11.02 -5.54
CA LYS A 76 16.68 -11.24 -4.09
C LYS A 76 15.55 -10.38 -3.49
N GLY A 77 14.72 -9.76 -4.33
CA GLY A 77 13.63 -8.89 -3.93
C GLY A 77 13.98 -7.41 -3.89
N SER A 78 13.07 -6.59 -3.34
CA SER A 78 13.27 -5.15 -3.18
C SER A 78 14.46 -4.85 -2.26
N GLN A 79 15.24 -3.84 -2.63
CA GLN A 79 16.35 -3.35 -1.83
C GLN A 79 15.86 -2.83 -0.47
N ASN A 80 14.74 -2.13 -0.43
CA ASN A 80 14.11 -1.65 0.79
C ASN A 80 13.78 -2.78 1.77
N ARG A 81 13.10 -3.84 1.31
CA ARG A 81 12.77 -5.01 2.16
C ARG A 81 13.99 -5.70 2.73
N ARG A 82 15.07 -5.75 1.95
CA ARG A 82 16.35 -6.35 2.41
C ARG A 82 17.01 -5.51 3.49
N GLU A 83 17.02 -4.20 3.32
CA GLU A 83 17.57 -3.27 4.30
C GLU A 83 16.72 -3.26 5.59
N GLN A 84 15.40 -3.28 5.47
CA GLN A 84 14.52 -3.43 6.63
C GLN A 84 14.81 -4.72 7.39
N SER A 85 14.88 -5.87 6.71
CA SER A 85 15.25 -7.14 7.34
C SER A 85 16.65 -7.13 7.97
N ARG A 86 17.58 -6.31 7.46
CA ARG A 86 18.89 -6.11 8.08
C ARG A 86 18.76 -5.34 9.40
N ILE A 87 17.94 -4.29 9.40
CA ILE A 87 17.68 -3.48 10.59
C ILE A 87 16.98 -4.32 11.66
N ASP A 88 15.93 -5.04 11.30
CA ASP A 88 15.20 -5.92 12.23
C ASP A 88 16.13 -6.91 12.93
N ARG A 89 17.06 -7.53 12.17
CA ARG A 89 18.07 -8.44 12.74
C ARG A 89 19.11 -7.73 13.63
N LEU A 90 19.37 -6.45 13.41
CA LEU A 90 20.23 -5.68 14.31
C LEU A 90 19.49 -5.37 15.61
N GLU A 91 18.21 -4.98 15.52
CA GLU A 91 17.34 -4.75 16.67
C GLU A 91 17.25 -6.01 17.56
N GLU A 92 17.02 -7.19 16.97
CA GLU A 92 16.97 -8.48 17.70
C GLU A 92 18.26 -8.81 18.47
N LYS A 93 19.40 -8.29 18.01
CA LYS A 93 20.72 -8.55 18.64
C LYS A 93 21.09 -7.54 19.71
N LEU A 94 20.34 -6.46 19.83
CA LEU A 94 20.62 -5.45 20.83
C LEU A 94 20.26 -5.96 22.23
N VAL A 95 21.25 -5.99 23.13
CA VAL A 95 21.02 -6.34 24.53
C VAL A 95 20.69 -5.05 25.29
N PRO A 96 19.55 -5.00 26.00
CA PRO A 96 19.19 -3.84 26.81
C PRO A 96 20.27 -3.56 27.87
N THR A 97 20.65 -2.27 28.00
CA THR A 97 21.45 -1.78 29.11
C THR A 97 20.53 -1.15 30.15
N GLU A 98 21.00 -0.91 31.36
CA GLU A 98 20.23 -0.26 32.44
C GLU A 98 19.68 1.14 32.04
N SER A 99 20.24 1.76 31.01
CA SER A 99 19.82 3.08 30.49
C SER A 99 18.91 3.04 29.27
N GLY A 100 18.52 1.85 28.81
CA GLY A 100 17.84 1.66 27.52
C GLY A 100 18.84 1.56 26.38
N ILE A 101 18.32 1.22 25.18
CA ILE A 101 19.09 1.16 23.95
C ILE A 101 18.58 2.24 23.01
N CYS A 102 19.51 3.02 22.46
CA CYS A 102 19.27 3.86 21.30
C CYS A 102 20.18 3.39 20.17
N PHE A 103 19.60 3.07 19.02
CA PHE A 103 20.41 2.85 17.83
C PHE A 103 19.94 3.76 16.71
N HIS A 104 20.89 4.12 15.85
CA HIS A 104 20.65 4.92 14.66
C HIS A 104 21.27 4.19 13.48
N ASP A 105 20.46 3.93 12.47
CA ASP A 105 20.92 3.33 11.22
C ASP A 105 20.20 3.96 10.02
N LYS A 106 20.68 3.68 8.82
CA LYS A 106 20.10 4.16 7.58
C LYS A 106 19.66 3.01 6.71
N ILE A 107 18.56 3.19 6.00
CA ILE A 107 18.19 2.32 4.91
C ILE A 107 19.03 2.70 3.69
N HIS A 108 20.00 1.85 3.36
CA HIS A 108 20.87 2.07 2.19
C HIS A 108 20.17 1.60 0.93
N GLY A 109 19.82 2.52 0.07
CA GLY A 109 19.21 2.22 -1.22
C GLY A 109 18.97 3.49 -2.02
N HIS A 110 18.96 3.34 -3.33
CA HIS A 110 18.61 4.43 -4.22
C HIS A 110 17.21 4.22 -4.76
N SER A 111 16.34 5.17 -4.46
CA SER A 111 15.02 5.26 -5.05
C SER A 111 15.05 6.16 -6.30
N SER A 112 14.16 5.87 -7.24
CA SER A 112 14.00 6.70 -8.43
C SER A 112 12.60 6.58 -9.00
N TYR A 113 12.17 7.58 -9.79
CA TYR A 113 10.90 7.52 -10.50
C TYR A 113 10.85 6.34 -11.48
N GLU A 114 11.95 6.05 -12.16
CA GLU A 114 12.02 4.91 -13.08
C GLU A 114 11.79 3.56 -12.35
N ASN A 115 12.38 3.38 -11.17
CA ASN A 115 12.12 2.20 -10.36
C ASN A 115 10.68 2.17 -9.85
N TYR A 116 10.15 3.31 -9.40
CA TYR A 116 8.79 3.48 -8.95
C TYR A 116 7.78 2.97 -9.99
N ILE A 117 7.80 3.56 -11.18
CA ILE A 117 6.84 3.22 -12.22
C ILE A 117 7.04 1.80 -12.78
N ARG A 118 8.31 1.36 -12.92
CA ARG A 118 8.61 0.01 -13.37
C ARG A 118 8.11 -1.06 -12.40
N ASN A 119 8.32 -0.87 -11.09
CA ASN A 119 7.87 -1.81 -10.07
C ASN A 119 6.34 -1.87 -10.00
N LEU A 120 5.69 -0.72 -10.04
CA LEU A 120 4.23 -0.61 -10.10
C LEU A 120 3.66 -1.34 -11.33
N CYS A 121 4.10 -0.97 -12.53
CA CYS A 121 3.58 -1.55 -13.78
C CYS A 121 3.83 -3.05 -13.86
N ARG A 122 5.02 -3.52 -13.47
CA ARG A 122 5.31 -4.95 -13.44
C ARG A 122 4.39 -5.71 -12.50
N ASN A 123 4.22 -5.25 -11.25
CA ASN A 123 3.36 -5.92 -10.28
C ASN A 123 1.89 -5.88 -10.74
N PHE A 124 1.44 -4.75 -11.27
CA PHE A 124 0.10 -4.64 -11.84
C PHE A 124 -0.13 -5.66 -12.97
N GLU A 125 0.78 -5.77 -13.93
CA GLU A 125 0.68 -6.71 -15.04
C GLU A 125 0.76 -8.18 -14.59
N GLU A 126 1.57 -8.50 -13.58
CA GLU A 126 1.66 -9.85 -13.02
C GLU A 126 0.33 -10.29 -12.41
N HIS A 127 -0.34 -9.40 -11.66
CA HIS A 127 -1.66 -9.67 -11.09
C HIS A 127 -2.76 -9.65 -12.16
N PHE A 128 -2.69 -8.73 -13.12
CA PHE A 128 -3.65 -8.64 -14.21
C PHE A 128 -3.73 -9.93 -15.04
N ARG A 129 -2.60 -10.56 -15.35
CA ARG A 129 -2.55 -11.84 -16.10
C ARG A 129 -3.22 -13.00 -15.39
N ARG A 130 -3.45 -12.91 -14.09
CA ARG A 130 -4.06 -13.98 -13.29
C ARG A 130 -5.57 -13.84 -13.14
N ILE A 131 -6.16 -12.70 -13.49
CA ILE A 131 -7.58 -12.42 -13.27
C ILE A 131 -8.48 -13.47 -13.91
N ASP A 132 -8.21 -13.84 -15.17
CA ASP A 132 -9.06 -14.82 -15.86
C ASP A 132 -8.96 -16.21 -15.21
N THR A 133 -7.77 -16.62 -14.80
CA THR A 133 -7.57 -17.87 -14.03
C THR A 133 -8.33 -17.83 -12.70
N TYR A 134 -8.35 -16.69 -12.01
CA TYR A 134 -9.12 -16.57 -10.78
C TYR A 134 -10.62 -16.70 -11.03
N LYS A 135 -11.14 -16.05 -12.07
CA LYS A 135 -12.55 -16.17 -12.46
C LYS A 135 -12.93 -17.61 -12.83
N GLU A 136 -12.05 -18.32 -13.54
CA GLU A 136 -12.25 -19.74 -13.88
C GLU A 136 -12.26 -20.61 -12.62
N ASN A 137 -11.26 -20.51 -11.76
CA ASN A 137 -11.19 -21.25 -10.51
C ASN A 137 -12.43 -21.01 -9.61
N LEU A 138 -12.86 -19.75 -9.48
CA LEU A 138 -14.03 -19.42 -8.67
C LEU A 138 -15.32 -20.01 -9.23
N ARG A 139 -15.46 -20.13 -10.57
CA ARG A 139 -16.58 -20.86 -11.20
C ARG A 139 -16.52 -22.37 -10.93
N ASP A 140 -15.33 -22.95 -11.07
CA ASP A 140 -15.13 -24.40 -10.85
C ASP A 140 -15.42 -24.78 -9.39
N TYR A 141 -15.17 -23.90 -8.43
CA TYR A 141 -15.55 -24.08 -7.02
C TYR A 141 -17.01 -23.71 -6.72
N GLY A 142 -17.79 -23.25 -7.71
CA GLY A 142 -19.19 -22.85 -7.52
C GLY A 142 -19.38 -21.59 -6.66
N LEU A 143 -18.34 -20.77 -6.50
CA LEU A 143 -18.38 -19.53 -5.72
C LEU A 143 -18.96 -18.36 -6.52
N ILE A 144 -18.80 -18.39 -7.84
CA ILE A 144 -19.44 -17.48 -8.79
C ILE A 144 -20.06 -18.29 -9.93
N ASP A 145 -21.11 -17.78 -10.53
CA ASP A 145 -21.78 -18.35 -11.69
C ASP A 145 -22.07 -17.26 -12.74
N ASP A 146 -22.68 -17.66 -13.85
CA ASP A 146 -22.98 -16.75 -14.96
C ASP A 146 -24.09 -15.73 -14.63
N THR A 147 -24.76 -15.84 -13.49
CA THR A 147 -25.79 -14.89 -13.04
C THR A 147 -25.19 -13.73 -12.29
N LYS A 148 -23.95 -13.88 -11.78
CA LYS A 148 -23.26 -12.84 -11.00
C LYS A 148 -22.49 -11.85 -11.85
N THR A 149 -22.65 -10.58 -11.56
CA THR A 149 -21.77 -9.52 -12.08
C THR A 149 -20.46 -9.54 -11.30
N VAL A 150 -19.38 -9.95 -11.97
CA VAL A 150 -18.06 -10.06 -11.35
C VAL A 150 -17.27 -8.79 -11.62
N LYS A 151 -16.86 -8.10 -10.56
CA LYS A 151 -15.97 -6.94 -10.57
C LYS A 151 -14.61 -7.29 -10.01
N VAL A 152 -13.57 -6.58 -10.45
CA VAL A 152 -12.19 -6.76 -9.98
C VAL A 152 -11.68 -5.44 -9.42
N LEU A 153 -11.17 -5.49 -8.20
CA LEU A 153 -10.50 -4.39 -7.52
C LEU A 153 -9.05 -4.75 -7.24
N PHE A 154 -8.14 -3.89 -7.68
CA PHE A 154 -6.75 -3.96 -7.23
C PHE A 154 -6.55 -3.02 -6.04
N PHE A 155 -6.15 -3.60 -4.92
CA PHE A 155 -5.69 -2.87 -3.75
C PHE A 155 -4.16 -2.73 -3.84
N ILE A 156 -3.69 -1.53 -4.16
CA ILE A 156 -2.28 -1.24 -4.41
C ILE A 156 -1.72 -0.45 -3.25
N GLU A 157 -0.68 -0.95 -2.62
CA GLU A 157 -0.01 -0.26 -1.53
C GLU A 157 1.38 0.24 -1.98
N ASP A 158 1.57 1.57 -1.98
CA ASP A 158 2.88 2.18 -2.13
C ASP A 158 3.59 2.19 -0.76
N THR A 159 4.58 1.32 -0.63
CA THR A 159 5.39 1.19 0.59
C THR A 159 6.69 1.99 0.53
N SER A 160 6.82 2.89 -0.44
CA SER A 160 7.97 3.79 -0.53
C SER A 160 8.07 4.68 0.71
N PRO A 161 9.25 4.86 1.29
CA PRO A 161 9.43 5.74 2.43
C PRO A 161 8.95 7.17 2.13
N LEU A 162 8.16 7.74 3.06
CA LEU A 162 7.56 9.07 2.97
C LEU A 162 6.61 9.28 1.77
N GLY A 163 6.19 8.19 1.08
CA GLY A 163 5.45 8.29 -0.18
C GLY A 163 6.30 9.05 -1.21
N SER A 164 6.73 8.38 -2.25
CA SER A 164 7.64 8.94 -3.27
C SER A 164 7.35 10.40 -3.61
N MET A 165 8.32 11.28 -3.37
CA MET A 165 8.16 12.73 -3.52
C MET A 165 8.89 13.23 -4.76
N VAL A 166 8.34 14.24 -5.41
CA VAL A 166 8.95 14.92 -6.56
C VAL A 166 8.98 16.44 -6.36
N VAL A 167 9.91 17.08 -7.03
CA VAL A 167 10.02 18.54 -7.08
C VAL A 167 9.63 19.02 -8.48
N ASP A 168 8.60 19.85 -8.55
CA ASP A 168 8.23 20.56 -9.76
C ASP A 168 9.08 21.82 -9.90
N GLN A 169 10.12 21.73 -10.72
CA GLN A 169 11.05 22.84 -11.00
C GLN A 169 10.46 23.88 -11.95
N SER A 170 9.31 23.64 -12.54
CA SER A 170 8.67 24.60 -13.44
C SER A 170 7.98 25.74 -12.69
N LYS A 171 7.78 25.59 -11.38
CA LYS A 171 7.16 26.60 -10.50
C LYS A 171 8.19 27.50 -9.83
N ASP A 172 7.81 28.72 -9.53
CA ASP A 172 8.61 29.67 -8.79
C ASP A 172 7.83 30.15 -7.52
N PRO A 173 8.22 29.76 -6.29
CA PRO A 173 9.29 28.80 -5.98
C PRO A 173 8.96 27.36 -6.37
N PRO A 174 9.98 26.49 -6.56
CA PRO A 174 9.77 25.07 -6.83
C PRO A 174 8.87 24.42 -5.77
N SER A 175 7.96 23.55 -6.19
CA SER A 175 7.01 22.90 -5.26
C SER A 175 7.31 21.42 -5.10
N VAL A 176 7.26 20.96 -3.85
CA VAL A 176 7.41 19.54 -3.49
C VAL A 176 6.03 18.95 -3.36
N GLN A 177 5.81 17.77 -3.98
CA GLN A 177 4.55 17.06 -3.90
C GLN A 177 4.76 15.54 -3.93
N PRO A 178 3.87 14.75 -3.29
CA PRO A 178 3.91 13.31 -3.41
C PRO A 178 3.45 12.88 -4.81
N ILE A 179 3.98 11.75 -5.29
CA ILE A 179 3.42 11.06 -6.45
C ILE A 179 2.06 10.50 -6.03
N SER A 180 1.07 10.75 -6.85
CA SER A 180 -0.29 10.26 -6.66
C SER A 180 -0.68 9.35 -7.83
N LEU A 181 -1.06 8.10 -7.55
CA LEU A 181 -1.46 7.16 -8.59
C LEU A 181 -2.71 7.63 -9.34
N GLY A 182 -3.64 8.29 -8.65
CA GLY A 182 -4.82 8.87 -9.29
C GLY A 182 -4.54 10.04 -10.24
N GLN A 183 -3.29 10.52 -10.28
CA GLN A 183 -2.83 11.59 -11.18
C GLN A 183 -1.64 11.16 -12.05
N CYS A 184 -1.09 9.96 -11.84
CA CYS A 184 0.07 9.49 -12.58
C CYS A 184 -0.31 9.09 -14.01
N GLN A 185 0.16 9.83 -15.00
CA GLN A 185 -0.19 9.64 -16.39
C GLN A 185 0.11 8.22 -16.89
N GLU A 186 1.29 7.69 -16.56
CA GLU A 186 1.71 6.36 -16.99
C GLU A 186 0.83 5.27 -16.37
N PHE A 187 0.51 5.38 -15.10
CA PHE A 187 -0.36 4.42 -14.43
C PHE A 187 -1.80 4.48 -14.94
N LEU A 188 -2.35 5.67 -15.10
CA LEU A 188 -3.70 5.86 -15.66
C LEU A 188 -3.81 5.33 -17.11
N THR A 189 -2.75 5.49 -17.89
CA THR A 189 -2.68 4.92 -19.25
C THR A 189 -2.69 3.40 -19.23
N LEU A 190 -1.92 2.79 -18.33
CA LEU A 190 -1.91 1.33 -18.11
C LEU A 190 -3.30 0.83 -17.68
N LEU A 191 -3.91 1.47 -16.69
CA LEU A 191 -5.24 1.11 -16.20
C LEU A 191 -6.31 1.23 -17.30
N ASN A 192 -6.26 2.28 -18.09
CA ASN A 192 -7.18 2.48 -19.23
C ASN A 192 -7.10 1.34 -20.26
N SER A 193 -5.91 0.77 -20.45
CA SER A 193 -5.66 -0.35 -21.37
C SER A 193 -5.91 -1.74 -20.76
N SER A 194 -6.39 -1.81 -19.51
CA SER A 194 -6.56 -3.05 -18.75
C SER A 194 -8.04 -3.34 -18.44
N PRO A 195 -8.84 -3.82 -19.40
CA PRO A 195 -10.30 -3.92 -19.29
C PRO A 195 -10.79 -4.93 -18.24
N GLY A 196 -9.92 -5.78 -17.74
CA GLY A 196 -10.27 -6.77 -16.70
C GLY A 196 -10.26 -6.25 -15.28
N VAL A 197 -9.77 -5.01 -15.05
CA VAL A 197 -9.75 -4.34 -13.73
C VAL A 197 -10.84 -3.26 -13.75
N ASP A 198 -11.77 -3.32 -12.81
CA ASP A 198 -12.86 -2.35 -12.72
C ASP A 198 -12.50 -1.19 -11.81
N TYR A 199 -11.80 -1.48 -10.71
CA TYR A 199 -11.48 -0.50 -9.67
C TYR A 199 -10.03 -0.63 -9.22
N VAL A 200 -9.46 0.50 -8.81
CA VAL A 200 -8.19 0.54 -8.09
C VAL A 200 -8.38 1.30 -6.78
N LEU A 201 -7.92 0.70 -5.69
CA LEU A 201 -7.76 1.35 -4.40
C LEU A 201 -6.26 1.51 -4.16
N ALA A 202 -5.74 2.70 -4.42
CA ALA A 202 -4.33 3.00 -4.25
C ALA A 202 -4.10 3.71 -2.92
N CYS A 203 -3.22 3.15 -2.10
CA CYS A 203 -2.92 3.61 -0.76
C CYS A 203 -1.44 3.92 -0.60
N SER A 204 -1.13 5.03 0.05
CA SER A 204 0.25 5.44 0.37
C SER A 204 0.32 6.20 1.68
N MET A 205 1.54 6.33 2.22
CA MET A 205 1.81 7.16 3.38
C MET A 205 2.65 8.38 2.96
N ALA A 206 2.11 9.58 3.14
CA ALA A 206 2.86 10.81 2.97
C ALA A 206 3.22 11.38 4.36
N GLY A 207 4.33 10.92 4.92
CA GLY A 207 4.67 11.15 6.33
C GLY A 207 3.65 10.48 7.26
N SER A 208 2.96 11.28 8.08
CA SER A 208 1.89 10.80 8.96
C SER A 208 0.49 10.86 8.32
N ILE A 209 0.39 11.15 7.03
CA ILE A 209 -0.89 11.28 6.33
C ILE A 209 -1.12 10.02 5.49
N LYS A 210 -2.25 9.35 5.72
CA LYS A 210 -2.73 8.27 4.85
C LYS A 210 -3.39 8.89 3.62
N VAL A 211 -2.92 8.53 2.44
CA VAL A 211 -3.48 8.98 1.16
C VAL A 211 -4.14 7.80 0.48
N VAL A 212 -5.42 7.93 0.20
CA VAL A 212 -6.23 6.87 -0.40
C VAL A 212 -6.90 7.40 -1.66
N TRP A 213 -6.65 6.75 -2.79
CA TRP A 213 -7.28 7.02 -4.06
C TRP A 213 -8.19 5.85 -4.45
N PHE A 214 -9.45 6.14 -4.67
CA PHE A 214 -10.36 5.20 -5.31
C PHE A 214 -10.56 5.61 -6.76
N ILE A 215 -10.18 4.75 -7.69
CA ILE A 215 -10.21 5.02 -9.13
C ILE A 215 -11.19 4.04 -9.78
N ASP A 216 -12.25 4.55 -10.38
CA ASP A 216 -13.11 3.79 -11.28
C ASP A 216 -12.50 3.81 -12.68
N ARG A 217 -12.26 2.63 -13.26
CA ARG A 217 -11.67 2.53 -14.60
C ARG A 217 -12.52 3.23 -15.66
N ASN A 218 -13.84 3.26 -15.52
CA ASN A 218 -14.72 3.93 -16.47
C ASN A 218 -14.52 5.45 -16.49
N GLU A 219 -13.95 6.03 -15.47
CA GLU A 219 -13.69 7.46 -15.32
C GLU A 219 -12.24 7.84 -15.61
N VAL A 220 -11.36 6.87 -15.90
CA VAL A 220 -9.93 7.11 -16.17
C VAL A 220 -9.70 8.11 -17.29
N GLY A 221 -10.58 8.15 -18.30
CA GLY A 221 -10.51 9.14 -19.37
C GLY A 221 -10.60 10.60 -18.87
N GLU A 222 -11.35 10.86 -17.79
CA GLU A 222 -11.41 12.19 -17.17
C GLU A 222 -10.16 12.47 -16.34
N TYR A 223 -9.69 11.48 -15.56
CA TYR A 223 -8.44 11.62 -14.80
C TYR A 223 -7.22 11.88 -15.71
N LEU A 224 -7.18 11.26 -16.90
CA LEU A 224 -6.10 11.46 -17.86
C LEU A 224 -6.01 12.91 -18.38
N LYS A 225 -7.11 13.67 -18.41
CA LYS A 225 -7.10 15.08 -18.83
C LYS A 225 -6.34 15.98 -17.84
N GLU A 226 -6.34 15.60 -16.56
CA GLU A 226 -5.70 16.33 -15.47
C GLU A 226 -4.45 15.59 -14.94
N SER A 227 -3.99 14.56 -15.66
CA SER A 227 -2.88 13.74 -15.23
C SER A 227 -1.55 14.48 -15.30
N ILE A 228 -0.62 14.03 -14.47
CA ILE A 228 0.71 14.61 -14.31
C ILE A 228 1.74 13.62 -14.86
N ASP A 229 2.59 14.12 -15.75
CA ASP A 229 3.78 13.41 -16.20
C ASP A 229 4.92 13.64 -15.19
N TYR A 230 4.98 12.77 -14.19
CA TYR A 230 5.98 12.86 -13.13
C TYR A 230 7.42 12.59 -13.63
N SER A 231 7.60 12.00 -14.82
CA SER A 231 8.92 11.76 -15.40
C SER A 231 9.68 13.07 -15.69
N LYS A 232 8.95 14.18 -15.83
CA LYS A 232 9.51 15.54 -16.05
C LYS A 232 9.91 16.26 -14.77
N MET A 233 9.63 15.68 -13.61
CA MET A 233 9.92 16.27 -12.31
C MET A 233 11.17 15.63 -11.71
N GLN A 234 11.81 16.35 -10.81
CA GLN A 234 12.95 15.82 -10.08
C GLN A 234 12.45 14.91 -8.94
N PHE A 235 12.75 13.61 -9.04
CA PHE A 235 12.48 12.67 -7.95
C PHE A 235 13.40 12.92 -6.76
N ILE A 236 12.85 12.87 -5.54
CA ILE A 236 13.63 12.98 -4.31
C ILE A 236 14.09 11.60 -3.88
N ASP A 237 15.39 11.32 -4.07
CA ASP A 237 16.02 10.12 -3.53
C ASP A 237 16.28 10.34 -2.04
N TYR A 238 15.48 9.64 -1.22
CA TYR A 238 15.53 9.80 0.22
C TYR A 238 16.09 8.53 0.88
N GLU A 239 17.11 8.70 1.71
CA GLU A 239 17.62 7.65 2.59
C GLU A 239 16.92 7.73 3.95
N PRO A 240 15.96 6.85 4.26
CA PRO A 240 15.29 6.86 5.55
C PRO A 240 16.29 6.61 6.68
N GLN A 241 16.20 7.42 7.73
CA GLN A 241 16.93 7.19 8.96
C GLN A 241 16.02 6.46 9.95
N VAL A 242 16.49 5.35 10.49
CA VAL A 242 15.77 4.58 11.50
C VAL A 242 16.36 4.93 12.87
N LEU A 243 15.50 5.47 13.73
CA LEU A 243 15.82 5.72 15.14
C LEU A 243 15.03 4.71 15.96
N GLY A 244 15.72 3.75 16.55
CA GLY A 244 15.14 2.81 17.51
C GLY A 244 15.39 3.28 18.94
N PHE A 245 14.32 3.38 19.73
CA PHE A 245 14.39 3.62 21.17
C PHE A 245 13.72 2.46 21.88
N GLN A 246 14.46 1.76 22.70
CA GLN A 246 13.90 0.85 23.68
C GLN A 246 14.04 1.47 25.05
N LEU A 247 12.94 2.02 25.59
CA LEU A 247 12.86 2.44 26.98
C LEU A 247 12.73 1.20 27.85
N LEU A 248 13.72 0.96 28.69
CA LEU A 248 13.53 0.09 29.84
C LEU A 248 12.69 0.89 30.84
N ILE A 249 11.41 0.53 30.94
CA ILE A 249 10.61 0.93 32.11
C ILE A 249 11.20 0.08 33.24
N PRO A 250 11.82 0.67 34.29
CA PRO A 250 12.22 -0.11 35.45
C PRO A 250 10.96 -0.83 35.94
N ASN A 251 10.99 -2.16 36.00
CA ASN A 251 9.99 -2.88 36.75
C ASN A 251 9.91 -2.23 38.10
N GLU A 252 8.68 -1.98 38.55
CA GLU A 252 8.33 -1.36 39.82
C GLU A 252 9.42 -1.49 40.83
N LEU A 253 9.96 -0.36 41.26
CA LEU A 253 10.80 -0.32 42.47
C LEU A 253 10.10 -1.15 43.50
N ASP A 254 10.78 -2.24 43.96
CA ASP A 254 10.35 -3.01 45.10
C ASP A 254 10.09 -2.04 46.27
N THR A 255 8.82 -1.71 46.43
CA THR A 255 8.36 -0.84 47.53
C THR A 255 8.32 -1.61 48.86
N GLU A 256 9.11 -2.67 49.03
CA GLU A 256 9.10 -3.49 50.25
C GLU A 256 10.20 -3.14 51.26
N GLU A 257 11.01 -2.09 51.08
CA GLU A 257 12.05 -1.75 52.07
C GLU A 257 11.90 -0.40 52.77
N MET A 258 10.71 0.17 52.90
CA MET A 258 10.49 1.39 53.67
C MET A 258 9.50 1.25 54.85
N GLU A 259 9.27 0.06 55.36
CA GLU A 259 8.53 -0.13 56.61
C GLU A 259 9.34 -0.92 57.63
N SER A 260 10.53 -0.44 58.03
CA SER A 260 11.13 -0.84 59.28
C SER A 260 12.27 0.10 59.68
N THR A 261 11.95 1.26 60.23
CA THR A 261 12.76 1.87 61.34
C THR A 261 11.89 2.92 62.03
#